data_be61bd0adbb57664354ad44e83b5e2c2
#
_entry.id   be61bd0adbb57664354ad44e83b5e2c2
#
_cell.length_a   1.000
_cell.length_b   1.000
_cell.length_c   1.000
_cell.angle_alpha   90.00
_cell.angle_beta   90.00
_cell.angle_gamma   90.00
#
_symmetry.space_group_name_H-M   'P 1'
#
loop_
_entity.id
_entity.type
_entity.pdbx_description
1 polymer ?
#
loop_
_entity_poly.entity_id
_entity_poly.type
_entity_poly.pdbx_seq_one_letter_code
_entity_poly.pdbx_strand_id
1 'polypeptide(L)'
;MEHKWLPPKELQLINERQFNRRHIDGYIRKELFEGEENLLPEVAQGVELLKQWMAEQYYDSKAVRLHHLAQLDLEKLVTEIFVGVVYFQAETPLVNAIGQLASRIGFDDKRDSVQTIAEVLAVLAETDVFDLIKRHRNSPIQIQSNITFSEELGNFIAYSCYLPPLVCEPQKLVNNRSTAYYTHQNDSLILGGGFNHHDGNICLDVLNSRNSVPLSLDVEFLCTVEEEPTHDLDSIESDEDLSDWQVADMIRKQKDNWAAYKEQSYYFYSLMVNQGNRFYLSNKVDKRGRMYSQGYHINCQGTSFKKASINLADTEVVTGVPEEFKRK
;
A
#
# COMPACT_ATOMS: atom_id res chain seq x y z
N MET A 1 18.51 33.94 -7.79
CA MET A 1 19.05 32.63 -7.40
C MET A 1 18.53 31.63 -8.41
N GLU A 2 19.39 31.09 -9.25
CA GLU A 2 19.03 30.00 -10.13
C GLU A 2 18.71 28.78 -9.26
N HIS A 3 17.45 28.37 -9.20
CA HIS A 3 17.06 27.10 -8.59
C HIS A 3 17.66 25.98 -9.43
N LYS A 4 18.80 25.48 -9.02
CA LYS A 4 19.44 24.32 -9.64
C LYS A 4 18.60 23.10 -9.28
N TRP A 5 17.73 22.70 -10.20
CA TRP A 5 16.92 21.48 -10.05
C TRP A 5 17.86 20.29 -9.89
N LEU A 6 17.54 19.43 -8.90
CA LEU A 6 18.26 18.17 -8.76
C LEU A 6 18.05 17.30 -10.01
N PRO A 7 19.05 16.54 -10.44
CA PRO A 7 18.86 15.57 -11.51
C PRO A 7 17.71 14.61 -11.21
N PRO A 8 16.92 14.19 -12.22
CA PRO A 8 15.75 13.33 -12.01
C PRO A 8 16.06 12.05 -11.21
N LYS A 9 17.24 11.47 -11.40
CA LYS A 9 17.67 10.30 -10.64
C LYS A 9 17.88 10.57 -9.14
N GLU A 10 18.40 11.72 -8.79
CA GLU A 10 18.56 12.13 -7.39
C GLU A 10 17.20 12.39 -6.74
N LEU A 11 16.28 13.07 -7.45
CA LEU A 11 14.90 13.24 -7.02
C LEU A 11 14.22 11.89 -6.81
N GLN A 12 14.42 10.93 -7.72
CA GLN A 12 13.88 9.59 -7.60
C GLN A 12 14.37 8.88 -6.32
N LEU A 13 15.66 8.97 -6.02
CA LEU A 13 16.22 8.37 -4.82
C LEU A 13 15.68 9.02 -3.53
N ILE A 14 15.43 10.33 -3.56
CA ILE A 14 14.78 11.05 -2.44
C ILE A 14 13.34 10.55 -2.27
N ASN A 15 12.55 10.51 -3.36
CA ASN A 15 11.18 10.00 -3.33
C ASN A 15 11.11 8.57 -2.78
N GLU A 16 11.99 7.70 -3.25
CA GLU A 16 12.00 6.31 -2.77
C GLU A 16 12.37 6.20 -1.29
N ARG A 17 13.25 7.04 -0.77
CA ARG A 17 13.57 7.07 0.67
C ARG A 17 12.43 7.61 1.50
N GLN A 18 11.74 8.63 1.00
CA GLN A 18 10.66 9.30 1.71
C GLN A 18 9.37 8.48 1.73
N PHE A 19 9.00 7.82 0.62
CA PHE A 19 7.71 7.17 0.44
C PHE A 19 7.79 5.64 0.43
N ASN A 20 8.96 5.05 0.59
CA ASN A 20 9.10 3.60 0.63
C ASN A 20 8.94 3.10 2.07
N ARG A 21 7.90 2.33 2.30
CA ARG A 21 7.58 1.73 3.60
C ARG A 21 8.78 1.04 4.27
N ARG A 22 9.66 0.41 3.50
CA ARG A 22 10.85 -0.25 4.04
C ARG A 22 11.81 0.73 4.75
N HIS A 23 11.99 1.93 4.18
CA HIS A 23 12.82 2.96 4.83
C HIS A 23 12.11 3.54 6.05
N ILE A 24 10.80 3.73 5.95
CA ILE A 24 9.96 4.21 7.05
C ILE A 24 9.94 3.20 8.20
N ASP A 25 9.86 1.89 7.93
CA ASP A 25 10.02 0.85 8.93
C ASP A 25 11.35 0.98 9.69
N GLY A 26 12.42 1.46 9.04
CA GLY A 26 13.71 1.78 9.68
C GLY A 26 13.63 2.95 10.65
N TYR A 27 12.93 4.02 10.29
CA TYR A 27 12.68 5.17 11.18
C TYR A 27 11.79 4.80 12.36
N ILE A 28 10.73 4.01 12.11
CA ILE A 28 9.87 3.45 13.17
C ILE A 28 10.70 2.63 14.16
N ARG A 29 11.54 1.72 13.69
CA ARG A 29 12.39 0.91 14.58
C ARG A 29 13.30 1.77 15.43
N LYS A 30 13.93 2.77 14.83
CA LYS A 30 14.83 3.67 15.56
C LYS A 30 14.10 4.43 16.67
N GLU A 31 12.93 4.98 16.38
CA GLU A 31 12.17 5.76 17.35
C GLU A 31 11.58 4.89 18.45
N LEU A 32 11.02 3.72 18.11
CA LEU A 32 10.30 2.87 19.07
C LEU A 32 11.20 1.95 19.90
N PHE A 33 12.40 1.61 19.43
CA PHE A 33 13.24 0.61 20.10
C PHE A 33 14.62 1.11 20.53
N GLU A 34 15.06 2.30 20.05
CA GLU A 34 16.35 2.90 20.43
C GLU A 34 16.20 4.11 21.37
N GLY A 35 14.96 4.62 21.61
CA GLY A 35 14.68 5.76 22.48
C GLY A 35 14.70 5.41 23.97
N GLU A 36 14.60 6.43 24.84
CA GLU A 36 14.51 6.26 26.29
C GLU A 36 13.18 5.58 26.71
N GLU A 37 12.08 5.98 26.08
CA GLU A 37 10.76 5.34 26.20
C GLU A 37 10.59 4.35 25.04
N ASN A 38 11.19 3.17 25.16
CA ASN A 38 11.16 2.17 24.10
C ASN A 38 10.19 1.02 24.42
N LEU A 39 9.78 0.28 23.37
CA LEU A 39 8.85 -0.85 23.46
C LEU A 39 9.55 -2.20 23.69
N LEU A 40 10.81 -2.23 24.14
CA LEU A 40 11.49 -3.49 24.43
C LEU A 40 10.84 -4.29 25.57
N PRO A 41 10.31 -3.65 26.64
CA PRO A 41 9.54 -4.37 27.65
C PRO A 41 8.29 -5.06 27.08
N GLU A 42 7.53 -4.39 26.22
CA GLU A 42 6.33 -4.93 25.56
C GLU A 42 6.68 -6.03 24.57
N VAL A 43 7.84 -5.93 23.89
CA VAL A 43 8.36 -7.04 23.06
C VAL A 43 8.66 -8.26 23.92
N ALA A 44 9.36 -8.09 25.05
CA ALA A 44 9.66 -9.19 25.96
C ALA A 44 8.38 -9.83 26.53
N GLN A 45 7.40 -9.02 26.92
CA GLN A 45 6.07 -9.48 27.35
C GLN A 45 5.37 -10.28 26.24
N GLY A 46 5.36 -9.75 25.02
CA GLY A 46 4.75 -10.41 23.86
C GLY A 46 5.39 -11.76 23.55
N VAL A 47 6.71 -11.86 23.64
CA VAL A 47 7.43 -13.15 23.49
C VAL A 47 7.01 -14.16 24.55
N GLU A 48 6.86 -13.73 25.80
CA GLU A 48 6.45 -14.61 26.87
C GLU A 48 5.00 -15.08 26.69
N LEU A 49 4.09 -14.18 26.34
CA LEU A 49 2.69 -14.52 26.01
C LEU A 49 2.62 -15.54 24.86
N LEU A 50 3.40 -15.34 23.81
CA LEU A 50 3.43 -16.30 22.69
C LEU A 50 3.95 -17.67 23.13
N LYS A 51 5.00 -17.74 23.96
CA LYS A 51 5.51 -19.01 24.50
C LYS A 51 4.47 -19.73 25.33
N GLN A 52 3.78 -19.02 26.23
CA GLN A 52 2.71 -19.58 27.07
C GLN A 52 1.58 -20.11 26.21
N TRP A 53 1.11 -19.30 25.24
CA TRP A 53 0.07 -19.71 24.30
C TRP A 53 0.47 -20.95 23.47
N MET A 54 1.70 -21.02 22.97
CA MET A 54 2.19 -22.19 22.21
C MET A 54 2.36 -23.46 23.07
N ALA A 55 2.50 -23.34 24.38
CA ALA A 55 2.64 -24.48 25.29
C ALA A 55 1.32 -25.20 25.63
N GLU A 56 0.18 -24.60 25.25
CA GLU A 56 -1.13 -25.20 25.47
C GLU A 56 -1.38 -26.38 24.52
N GLN A 57 -2.38 -27.22 24.87
CA GLN A 57 -2.77 -28.35 24.02
C GLN A 57 -3.75 -27.90 22.94
N TYR A 58 -3.44 -28.21 21.69
CA TYR A 58 -4.27 -27.89 20.54
C TYR A 58 -4.46 -29.11 19.62
N TYR A 59 -5.45 -29.03 18.72
CA TYR A 59 -5.66 -30.03 17.68
C TYR A 59 -4.49 -30.03 16.66
N ASP A 60 -4.28 -31.17 16.01
CA ASP A 60 -3.08 -31.45 15.20
C ASP A 60 -2.73 -30.38 14.17
N SER A 61 -3.70 -29.87 13.41
CA SER A 61 -3.42 -28.86 12.38
C SER A 61 -2.96 -27.51 12.95
N LYS A 62 -3.39 -27.15 14.15
CA LYS A 62 -2.88 -25.97 14.86
C LYS A 62 -1.50 -26.27 15.45
N ALA A 63 -1.29 -27.44 16.03
CA ALA A 63 -0.01 -27.85 16.62
C ALA A 63 1.13 -27.78 15.58
N VAL A 64 0.88 -28.21 14.33
CA VAL A 64 1.86 -28.10 13.23
C VAL A 64 2.24 -26.65 12.96
N ARG A 65 1.27 -25.73 12.89
CA ARG A 65 1.53 -24.30 12.67
C ARG A 65 2.32 -23.68 13.83
N LEU A 66 1.96 -24.03 15.07
CA LEU A 66 2.65 -23.55 16.26
C LEU A 66 4.06 -24.11 16.39
N HIS A 67 4.28 -25.36 15.97
CA HIS A 67 5.63 -25.94 15.91
C HIS A 67 6.53 -25.17 14.93
N HIS A 68 6.01 -24.76 13.76
CA HIS A 68 6.73 -23.91 12.84
C HIS A 68 7.01 -22.52 13.45
N LEU A 69 6.02 -21.91 14.08
CA LEU A 69 6.15 -20.60 14.73
C LEU A 69 7.23 -20.62 15.82
N ALA A 70 7.31 -21.71 16.60
CA ALA A 70 8.31 -21.89 17.66
C ALA A 70 9.75 -21.99 17.16
N GLN A 71 9.97 -22.25 15.87
CA GLN A 71 11.30 -22.26 15.26
C GLN A 71 11.77 -20.87 14.80
N LEU A 72 10.87 -19.88 14.79
CA LEU A 72 11.20 -18.51 14.41
C LEU A 72 11.85 -17.77 15.58
N ASP A 73 12.59 -16.73 15.25
CA ASP A 73 13.01 -15.73 16.22
C ASP A 73 11.80 -14.91 16.68
N LEU A 74 11.25 -15.24 17.83
CA LEU A 74 10.03 -14.64 18.37
C LEU A 74 10.21 -13.16 18.71
N GLU A 75 11.39 -12.76 19.21
CA GLU A 75 11.67 -11.35 19.51
C GLU A 75 11.62 -10.52 18.23
N LYS A 76 12.30 -10.98 17.19
CA LYS A 76 12.24 -10.37 15.88
C LYS A 76 10.83 -10.36 15.31
N LEU A 77 10.07 -11.44 15.46
CA LEU A 77 8.69 -11.53 14.96
C LEU A 77 7.79 -10.51 15.66
N VAL A 78 7.83 -10.42 16.99
CA VAL A 78 7.02 -9.46 17.75
C VAL A 78 7.40 -8.03 17.38
N THR A 79 8.70 -7.73 17.29
CA THR A 79 9.20 -6.42 16.84
C THR A 79 8.64 -6.07 15.43
N GLU A 80 8.70 -7.00 14.48
CA GLU A 80 8.18 -6.79 13.13
C GLU A 80 6.66 -6.56 13.11
N ILE A 81 5.92 -7.24 13.99
CA ILE A 81 4.48 -7.04 14.13
C ILE A 81 4.20 -5.66 14.71
N PHE A 82 4.90 -5.22 15.76
CA PHE A 82 4.71 -3.91 16.36
C PHE A 82 5.05 -2.77 15.37
N VAL A 83 6.15 -2.90 14.62
CA VAL A 83 6.46 -1.98 13.50
C VAL A 83 5.32 -1.92 12.49
N GLY A 84 4.72 -3.08 12.17
CA GLY A 84 3.59 -3.13 11.24
C GLY A 84 2.30 -2.56 11.81
N VAL A 85 2.09 -2.66 13.12
CA VAL A 85 0.90 -2.14 13.82
C VAL A 85 0.89 -0.61 13.88
N VAL A 86 2.05 0.04 13.89
CA VAL A 86 2.17 1.52 13.86
C VAL A 86 1.34 2.16 12.74
N TYR A 87 1.15 1.47 11.62
CA TYR A 87 0.39 2.00 10.49
C TYR A 87 -1.13 2.02 10.69
N PHE A 88 -1.64 1.43 11.78
CA PHE A 88 -3.08 1.37 12.07
C PHE A 88 -3.48 2.40 13.13
N GLN A 89 -3.22 3.69 12.86
CA GLN A 89 -3.52 4.79 13.78
C GLN A 89 -5.04 5.04 13.95
N ALA A 90 -5.83 4.73 12.93
CA ALA A 90 -7.29 4.74 13.00
C ALA A 90 -7.83 3.30 13.01
N GLU A 91 -9.06 3.14 13.53
CA GLU A 91 -9.75 1.85 13.49
C GLU A 91 -9.74 1.26 12.08
N THR A 92 -9.04 0.16 11.93
CA THR A 92 -8.87 -0.53 10.65
C THR A 92 -9.43 -1.95 10.75
N PRO A 93 -10.17 -2.45 9.74
CA PRO A 93 -10.63 -3.83 9.76
C PRO A 93 -9.47 -4.82 9.97
N LEU A 94 -9.57 -5.69 10.99
CA LEU A 94 -8.52 -6.65 11.34
C LEU A 94 -8.08 -7.50 10.16
N VAL A 95 -9.00 -7.82 9.23
CA VAL A 95 -8.69 -8.56 8.00
C VAL A 95 -7.64 -7.85 7.14
N ASN A 96 -7.67 -6.52 7.10
CA ASN A 96 -6.69 -5.72 6.35
C ASN A 96 -5.30 -5.79 7.02
N ALA A 97 -5.24 -5.70 8.36
CA ALA A 97 -4.01 -5.85 9.12
C ALA A 97 -3.41 -7.25 8.95
N ILE A 98 -4.23 -8.30 9.09
CA ILE A 98 -3.82 -9.68 8.84
C ILE A 98 -3.22 -9.84 7.45
N GLY A 99 -3.89 -9.30 6.41
CA GLY A 99 -3.40 -9.35 5.03
C GLY A 99 -2.02 -8.68 4.83
N GLN A 100 -1.75 -7.60 5.55
CA GLN A 100 -0.47 -6.89 5.49
C GLN A 100 0.64 -7.58 6.30
N LEU A 101 0.31 -8.21 7.41
CA LEU A 101 1.28 -8.80 8.34
C LEU A 101 1.55 -10.29 8.07
N ALA A 102 0.68 -10.99 7.33
CA ALA A 102 0.77 -12.43 7.11
C ALA A 102 2.11 -12.89 6.49
N SER A 103 2.70 -12.07 5.63
CA SER A 103 3.99 -12.38 5.00
C SER A 103 5.18 -12.34 5.97
N ARG A 104 5.02 -11.74 7.15
CA ARG A 104 6.10 -11.59 8.15
C ARG A 104 6.41 -12.88 8.90
N ILE A 105 5.48 -13.87 8.90
CA ILE A 105 5.67 -15.16 9.56
C ILE A 105 6.51 -16.14 8.74
N GLY A 106 6.52 -16.00 7.41
CA GLY A 106 7.35 -16.82 6.52
C GLY A 106 6.85 -18.25 6.31
N PHE A 107 5.55 -18.52 6.50
CA PHE A 107 4.95 -19.79 6.10
C PHE A 107 4.83 -19.89 4.57
N ASP A 108 5.02 -21.09 4.02
CA ASP A 108 4.84 -21.37 2.59
C ASP A 108 3.36 -21.31 2.17
N ASP A 109 2.45 -21.75 3.06
CA ASP A 109 1.02 -21.70 2.82
C ASP A 109 0.41 -20.39 3.30
N LYS A 110 -0.32 -19.72 2.39
CA LYS A 110 -0.96 -18.44 2.67
C LYS A 110 -2.06 -18.55 3.72
N ARG A 111 -2.83 -19.65 3.74
CA ARG A 111 -3.92 -19.86 4.68
C ARG A 111 -3.37 -20.01 6.08
N ASP A 112 -2.31 -20.78 6.24
CA ASP A 112 -1.62 -20.96 7.51
C ASP A 112 -1.01 -19.66 8.01
N SER A 113 -0.40 -18.85 7.13
CA SER A 113 0.09 -17.51 7.47
C SER A 113 -1.02 -16.60 7.99
N VAL A 114 -2.13 -16.49 7.27
CA VAL A 114 -3.27 -15.65 7.62
C VAL A 114 -3.90 -16.08 8.93
N GLN A 115 -4.11 -17.38 9.12
CA GLN A 115 -4.71 -17.93 10.32
C GLN A 115 -3.80 -17.74 11.53
N THR A 116 -2.50 -17.99 11.38
CA THR A 116 -1.55 -17.87 12.48
C THR A 116 -1.34 -16.42 12.88
N ILE A 117 -1.22 -15.48 11.93
CA ILE A 117 -1.07 -14.05 12.29
C ILE A 117 -2.31 -13.50 12.99
N ALA A 118 -3.52 -13.97 12.62
CA ALA A 118 -4.74 -13.59 13.33
C ALA A 118 -4.72 -14.02 14.80
N GLU A 119 -4.28 -15.25 15.05
CA GLU A 119 -4.14 -15.80 16.41
C GLU A 119 -3.01 -15.09 17.18
N VAL A 120 -1.87 -14.82 16.55
CA VAL A 120 -0.75 -14.07 17.16
C VAL A 120 -1.18 -12.65 17.55
N LEU A 121 -1.92 -11.94 16.67
CA LEU A 121 -2.44 -10.61 17.01
C LEU A 121 -3.42 -10.66 18.19
N ALA A 122 -4.23 -11.71 18.31
CA ALA A 122 -5.12 -11.87 19.46
C ALA A 122 -4.34 -12.05 20.76
N VAL A 123 -3.23 -12.79 20.74
CA VAL A 123 -2.35 -12.97 21.92
C VAL A 123 -1.60 -11.69 22.25
N LEU A 124 -1.04 -11.01 21.25
CA LEU A 124 -0.24 -9.80 21.46
C LEU A 124 -1.09 -8.57 21.85
N ALA A 125 -2.41 -8.60 21.67
CA ALA A 125 -3.28 -7.53 22.17
C ALA A 125 -3.21 -7.37 23.70
N GLU A 126 -2.77 -8.39 24.43
CA GLU A 126 -2.55 -8.33 25.89
C GLU A 126 -1.33 -7.47 26.29
N THR A 127 -0.52 -7.02 25.33
CA THR A 127 0.61 -6.10 25.60
C THR A 127 0.20 -4.63 25.63
N ASP A 128 -1.07 -4.30 25.37
CA ASP A 128 -1.61 -2.94 25.27
C ASP A 128 -0.96 -2.05 24.18
N VAL A 129 -0.12 -2.62 23.32
CA VAL A 129 0.49 -1.91 22.17
C VAL A 129 -0.55 -1.55 21.12
N PHE A 130 -1.62 -2.31 21.06
CA PHE A 130 -2.78 -2.05 20.19
C PHE A 130 -4.04 -2.71 20.74
N ASP A 131 -5.19 -2.20 20.32
CA ASP A 131 -6.49 -2.72 20.70
C ASP A 131 -7.15 -3.52 19.57
N LEU A 132 -7.88 -4.57 19.94
CA LEU A 132 -8.83 -5.28 19.09
C LEU A 132 -10.25 -4.88 19.49
N ILE A 133 -10.88 -4.03 18.66
CA ILE A 133 -12.16 -3.40 18.99
C ILE A 133 -13.30 -4.12 18.26
N LYS A 134 -14.32 -4.52 19.00
CA LYS A 134 -15.58 -5.05 18.45
C LYS A 134 -16.77 -4.25 18.98
N ARG A 135 -17.27 -3.33 18.18
CA ARG A 135 -18.34 -2.40 18.60
C ARG A 135 -19.71 -3.07 18.78
N HIS A 136 -20.05 -4.05 17.91
CA HIS A 136 -21.32 -4.78 17.95
C HIS A 136 -21.14 -6.25 17.60
N ARG A 137 -22.12 -7.10 17.95
CA ARG A 137 -22.04 -8.55 17.74
C ARG A 137 -21.74 -8.93 16.27
N ASN A 138 -22.30 -8.23 15.32
CA ASN A 138 -22.18 -8.48 13.89
C ASN A 138 -21.14 -7.59 13.18
N SER A 139 -20.51 -6.62 13.88
CA SER A 139 -19.48 -5.79 13.28
C SER A 139 -18.17 -6.56 13.13
N PRO A 140 -17.38 -6.26 12.08
CA PRO A 140 -16.03 -6.79 11.97
C PRO A 140 -15.17 -6.28 13.13
N ILE A 141 -14.20 -7.11 13.56
CA ILE A 141 -13.21 -6.68 14.54
C ILE A 141 -12.30 -5.66 13.86
N GLN A 142 -12.01 -4.57 14.56
CA GLN A 142 -11.07 -3.52 14.14
C GLN A 142 -9.78 -3.66 14.96
N ILE A 143 -8.67 -3.21 14.41
CA ILE A 143 -7.41 -3.01 15.09
C ILE A 143 -7.09 -1.52 15.13
N GLN A 144 -6.55 -1.05 16.25
CA GLN A 144 -6.06 0.32 16.40
C GLN A 144 -4.78 0.31 17.22
N SER A 145 -3.76 1.02 16.76
CA SER A 145 -2.48 1.18 17.46
C SER A 145 -2.63 2.15 18.62
N ASN A 146 -2.02 1.80 19.76
CA ASN A 146 -1.87 2.67 20.93
C ASN A 146 -0.47 3.32 20.97
N ILE A 147 0.38 3.03 19.99
CA ILE A 147 1.75 3.54 19.93
C ILE A 147 1.71 5.05 19.66
N THR A 148 2.39 5.80 20.51
CA THR A 148 2.66 7.22 20.30
C THR A 148 4.04 7.40 19.67
N PHE A 149 4.19 8.40 18.82
CA PHE A 149 5.43 8.71 18.14
C PHE A 149 5.51 10.21 17.80
N SER A 150 6.68 10.68 17.36
CA SER A 150 6.90 12.06 17.01
C SER A 150 6.01 12.54 15.84
N GLU A 151 5.73 13.84 15.79
CA GLU A 151 4.99 14.45 14.70
C GLU A 151 5.71 14.24 13.35
N GLU A 152 7.06 14.26 13.35
CA GLU A 152 7.87 14.01 12.16
C GLU A 152 7.62 12.60 11.62
N LEU A 153 7.67 11.58 12.48
CA LEU A 153 7.37 10.19 12.08
C LEU A 153 5.92 10.05 11.64
N GLY A 154 4.98 10.73 12.31
CA GLY A 154 3.56 10.75 11.92
C GLY A 154 3.35 11.25 10.50
N ASN A 155 4.02 12.31 10.11
CA ASN A 155 3.99 12.85 8.75
C ASN A 155 4.57 11.85 7.73
N PHE A 156 5.68 11.18 8.05
CA PHE A 156 6.21 10.11 7.18
C PHE A 156 5.21 8.98 7.02
N ILE A 157 4.59 8.50 8.08
CA ILE A 157 3.61 7.40 8.05
C ILE A 157 2.39 7.77 7.21
N ALA A 158 1.86 8.98 7.32
CA ALA A 158 0.69 9.45 6.60
C ALA A 158 0.83 9.30 5.07
N TYR A 159 2.05 9.45 4.55
CA TYR A 159 2.34 9.38 3.12
C TYR A 159 3.05 8.08 2.68
N SER A 160 3.41 7.19 3.62
CA SER A 160 4.20 5.99 3.34
C SER A 160 3.48 4.89 2.57
N CYS A 161 2.15 4.92 2.53
CA CYS A 161 1.38 3.81 1.95
C CYS A 161 1.55 3.68 0.44
N TYR A 162 1.98 4.75 -0.23
CA TYR A 162 1.96 4.85 -1.68
C TYR A 162 3.26 5.45 -2.21
N LEU A 163 4.09 4.58 -2.80
CA LEU A 163 5.26 5.02 -3.53
C LEU A 163 4.80 5.78 -4.78
N PRO A 164 5.23 7.05 -4.99
CA PRO A 164 4.85 7.83 -6.17
C PRO A 164 5.44 7.22 -7.44
N PRO A 165 4.92 7.60 -8.63
CA PRO A 165 5.51 7.25 -9.91
C PRO A 165 7.00 7.62 -9.99
N LEU A 166 7.74 6.93 -10.86
CA LEU A 166 9.15 7.25 -11.08
C LEU A 166 9.27 8.57 -11.85
N VAL A 167 10.17 9.46 -11.41
CA VAL A 167 10.48 10.73 -12.08
C VAL A 167 11.70 10.64 -12.99
N CYS A 168 12.29 9.47 -13.14
CA CYS A 168 13.35 9.16 -14.09
C CYS A 168 13.07 7.80 -14.75
N GLU A 169 13.83 7.48 -15.78
CA GLU A 169 13.68 6.21 -16.51
C GLU A 169 13.72 5.01 -15.58
N PRO A 170 12.72 4.09 -15.69
CA PRO A 170 12.67 2.88 -14.89
C PRO A 170 13.86 1.95 -15.12
N GLN A 171 14.26 1.21 -14.09
CA GLN A 171 15.22 0.14 -14.27
C GLN A 171 14.63 -0.98 -15.13
N LYS A 172 15.47 -1.58 -15.97
CA LYS A 172 15.08 -2.71 -16.82
C LYS A 172 14.79 -3.95 -15.99
N LEU A 173 13.63 -4.53 -16.19
CA LEU A 173 13.24 -5.80 -15.60
C LEU A 173 13.91 -6.94 -16.36
N VAL A 174 14.60 -7.82 -15.64
CA VAL A 174 15.40 -8.94 -16.21
C VAL A 174 14.92 -10.31 -15.71
N ASN A 175 14.15 -10.35 -14.61
CA ASN A 175 13.55 -11.56 -14.05
C ASN A 175 12.30 -11.22 -13.24
N ASN A 176 11.61 -12.24 -12.73
CA ASN A 176 10.32 -12.07 -12.03
C ASN A 176 10.44 -11.42 -10.64
N ARG A 177 11.66 -11.20 -10.13
CA ARG A 177 11.94 -10.47 -8.88
C ARG A 177 12.49 -9.07 -9.11
N SER A 178 12.68 -8.66 -10.36
CA SER A 178 13.16 -7.32 -10.73
C SER A 178 12.19 -6.24 -10.27
N THR A 179 12.71 -5.03 -10.10
CA THR A 179 11.93 -3.82 -9.82
C THR A 179 12.31 -2.71 -10.80
N ALA A 180 11.34 -1.85 -11.11
CA ALA A 180 11.56 -0.64 -11.89
C ALA A 180 12.24 0.48 -11.06
N TYR A 181 12.14 0.40 -9.73
CA TYR A 181 12.69 1.37 -8.78
C TYR A 181 14.16 1.07 -8.45
N TYR A 182 14.85 2.03 -7.83
CA TYR A 182 16.29 1.96 -7.58
C TYR A 182 16.65 1.39 -6.20
N THR A 183 15.85 1.69 -5.18
CA THR A 183 16.08 1.25 -3.78
C THR A 183 15.01 0.29 -3.28
N HIS A 184 13.85 0.27 -3.95
CA HIS A 184 12.76 -0.63 -3.62
C HIS A 184 13.11 -2.07 -4.03
N GLN A 185 12.93 -3.01 -3.11
CA GLN A 185 13.00 -4.44 -3.41
C GLN A 185 11.59 -4.96 -3.71
N ASN A 186 11.51 -5.86 -4.68
CA ASN A 186 10.27 -6.47 -5.11
C ASN A 186 10.29 -7.98 -4.85
N ASP A 187 9.29 -8.48 -4.15
CA ASP A 187 9.17 -9.93 -3.90
C ASP A 187 8.81 -10.68 -5.18
N SER A 188 7.99 -10.07 -6.03
CA SER A 188 7.57 -10.64 -7.30
C SER A 188 6.95 -9.58 -8.21
N LEU A 189 7.18 -9.72 -9.53
CA LEU A 189 6.40 -9.02 -10.55
C LEU A 189 5.01 -9.62 -10.75
N ILE A 190 4.73 -10.76 -10.10
CA ILE A 190 3.42 -11.40 -10.13
C ILE A 190 2.62 -10.92 -8.92
N LEU A 191 1.41 -10.41 -9.15
CA LEU A 191 0.54 -9.91 -8.09
C LEU A 191 0.21 -11.00 -7.07
N GLY A 192 0.25 -10.65 -5.80
CA GLY A 192 0.12 -11.56 -4.66
C GLY A 192 1.46 -11.88 -4.00
N GLY A 193 2.55 -11.24 -4.44
CA GLY A 193 3.87 -11.32 -3.80
C GLY A 193 4.47 -12.73 -3.82
N GLY A 194 5.18 -13.07 -2.75
CA GLY A 194 5.87 -14.36 -2.62
C GLY A 194 4.97 -15.58 -2.78
N PHE A 195 3.71 -15.51 -2.32
CA PHE A 195 2.74 -16.61 -2.44
C PHE A 195 2.33 -16.96 -3.88
N ASN A 196 2.44 -16.00 -4.79
CA ASN A 196 2.10 -16.18 -6.19
C ASN A 196 3.32 -16.26 -7.09
N HIS A 197 4.52 -16.08 -6.51
CA HIS A 197 5.75 -16.06 -7.26
C HIS A 197 6.03 -17.40 -7.94
N HIS A 198 6.54 -17.34 -9.15
CA HIS A 198 7.13 -18.45 -9.88
C HIS A 198 8.25 -17.93 -10.78
N ASP A 199 9.20 -18.78 -11.12
CA ASP A 199 10.33 -18.44 -12.00
C ASP A 199 10.07 -18.75 -13.49
N GLY A 200 8.82 -19.11 -13.82
CA GLY A 200 8.39 -19.29 -15.20
C GLY A 200 8.37 -17.99 -16.00
N ASN A 201 8.37 -18.09 -17.31
CA ASN A 201 8.36 -16.95 -18.20
C ASN A 201 7.12 -16.08 -18.02
N ILE A 202 7.35 -14.75 -17.92
CA ILE A 202 6.33 -13.71 -17.99
C ILE A 202 6.73 -12.72 -19.10
N CYS A 203 5.81 -11.85 -19.52
CA CYS A 203 6.04 -10.87 -20.61
C CYS A 203 6.92 -9.69 -20.17
N LEU A 204 8.19 -9.95 -19.80
CA LEU A 204 9.14 -8.92 -19.36
C LEU A 204 9.40 -7.84 -20.40
N ASP A 205 9.40 -8.19 -21.67
CA ASP A 205 9.53 -7.28 -22.81
C ASP A 205 8.38 -6.27 -22.86
N VAL A 206 7.14 -6.74 -22.70
CA VAL A 206 5.94 -5.89 -22.66
C VAL A 206 5.95 -5.01 -21.41
N LEU A 207 6.32 -5.57 -20.24
CA LEU A 207 6.43 -4.78 -19.01
C LEU A 207 7.48 -3.68 -19.14
N ASN A 208 8.65 -3.99 -19.68
CA ASN A 208 9.70 -3.00 -19.92
C ASN A 208 9.25 -1.90 -20.90
N SER A 209 8.64 -2.30 -22.03
CA SER A 209 8.09 -1.35 -23.00
C SER A 209 7.03 -0.44 -22.35
N ARG A 210 6.15 -0.99 -21.53
CA ARG A 210 5.10 -0.22 -20.86
C ARG A 210 5.64 0.71 -19.79
N ASN A 211 6.62 0.23 -19.02
CA ASN A 211 7.26 1.03 -17.96
C ASN A 211 8.04 2.23 -18.55
N SER A 212 8.56 2.12 -19.77
CA SER A 212 9.34 3.20 -20.42
C SER A 212 8.49 4.29 -21.06
N VAL A 213 7.14 4.19 -21.02
CA VAL A 213 6.26 5.24 -21.55
C VAL A 213 6.24 6.43 -20.60
N PRO A 214 6.72 7.61 -21.01
CA PRO A 214 6.65 8.80 -20.18
C PRO A 214 5.23 9.37 -20.17
N LEU A 215 4.76 9.69 -18.97
CA LEU A 215 3.43 10.24 -18.70
C LEU A 215 3.54 11.61 -18.04
N SER A 216 2.46 12.37 -18.08
CA SER A 216 2.30 13.64 -17.38
C SER A 216 0.91 13.74 -16.77
N LEU A 217 0.75 14.58 -15.75
CA LEU A 217 -0.57 14.96 -15.25
C LEU A 217 -1.20 16.01 -16.15
N ASP A 218 -2.49 15.89 -16.37
CA ASP A 218 -3.30 16.93 -16.98
C ASP A 218 -3.65 17.98 -15.90
N VAL A 219 -2.79 18.99 -15.80
CA VAL A 219 -2.91 20.03 -14.77
C VAL A 219 -4.16 20.88 -14.99
N GLU A 220 -4.55 21.14 -16.25
CA GLU A 220 -5.75 21.92 -16.58
C GLU A 220 -6.99 21.17 -16.10
N PHE A 221 -7.11 19.88 -16.42
CA PHE A 221 -8.18 19.03 -15.93
C PHE A 221 -8.22 19.01 -14.39
N LEU A 222 -7.09 18.77 -13.73
CA LEU A 222 -7.02 18.70 -12.26
C LEU A 222 -7.39 20.02 -11.57
N CYS A 223 -7.12 21.17 -12.19
CA CYS A 223 -7.49 22.50 -11.66
C CYS A 223 -8.95 22.86 -11.91
N THR A 224 -9.60 22.27 -12.92
CA THR A 224 -10.98 22.60 -13.32
C THR A 224 -12.02 21.63 -12.79
N VAL A 225 -11.63 20.46 -12.28
CA VAL A 225 -12.55 19.47 -11.72
C VAL A 225 -13.06 19.95 -10.35
N GLU A 226 -14.27 20.45 -10.32
CA GLU A 226 -14.98 20.86 -9.11
C GLU A 226 -15.83 19.73 -8.53
N GLU A 227 -16.42 18.90 -9.40
CA GLU A 227 -17.35 17.85 -9.01
C GLU A 227 -16.67 16.59 -8.53
N GLU A 228 -17.29 15.95 -7.54
CA GLU A 228 -16.91 14.64 -7.07
C GLU A 228 -17.15 13.60 -8.18
N PRO A 229 -16.14 12.83 -8.60
CA PRO A 229 -16.37 11.71 -9.50
C PRO A 229 -16.99 10.54 -8.72
N THR A 230 -18.16 10.74 -8.15
CA THR A 230 -18.87 9.74 -7.36
C THR A 230 -19.61 8.82 -8.30
N HIS A 231 -19.26 7.56 -8.27
CA HIS A 231 -19.78 6.60 -9.25
C HIS A 231 -21.20 6.17 -8.96
N ASP A 232 -21.67 6.27 -7.75
CA ASP A 232 -22.86 5.54 -7.31
C ASP A 232 -23.78 6.31 -6.36
N LEU A 233 -23.69 7.64 -6.29
CA LEU A 233 -24.66 8.39 -5.46
C LEU A 233 -26.07 8.16 -5.95
N ASP A 234 -26.30 8.21 -7.26
CA ASP A 234 -27.61 8.00 -7.86
C ASP A 234 -28.13 6.57 -7.59
N SER A 235 -27.26 5.55 -7.59
CA SER A 235 -27.64 4.18 -7.28
C SER A 235 -27.97 4.00 -5.80
N ILE A 236 -27.29 4.71 -4.91
CA ILE A 236 -27.58 4.71 -3.48
C ILE A 236 -28.91 5.43 -3.20
N GLU A 237 -29.15 6.57 -3.86
CA GLU A 237 -30.40 7.33 -3.71
C GLU A 237 -31.61 6.60 -4.27
N SER A 238 -31.43 5.74 -5.26
CA SER A 238 -32.50 4.95 -5.90
C SER A 238 -32.71 3.56 -5.30
N ASP A 239 -31.97 3.17 -4.28
CA ASP A 239 -32.08 1.86 -3.64
C ASP A 239 -33.28 1.81 -2.67
N GLU A 240 -34.37 1.19 -3.11
CA GLU A 240 -35.64 1.06 -2.36
C GLU A 240 -35.52 0.16 -1.10
N ASP A 241 -34.44 -0.63 -0.99
CA ASP A 241 -34.18 -1.52 0.16
C ASP A 241 -33.52 -0.78 1.34
N LEU A 242 -33.05 0.46 1.14
CA LEU A 242 -32.38 1.25 2.14
C LEU A 242 -33.35 2.25 2.81
N SER A 243 -33.21 2.42 4.12
CA SER A 243 -33.91 3.52 4.83
C SER A 243 -33.23 4.87 4.55
N ASP A 244 -33.97 5.95 4.63
CA ASP A 244 -33.49 7.33 4.42
C ASP A 244 -32.21 7.63 5.24
N TRP A 245 -32.14 7.11 6.47
CA TRP A 245 -30.96 7.27 7.31
C TRP A 245 -29.73 6.53 6.76
N GLN A 246 -29.92 5.30 6.26
CA GLN A 246 -28.84 4.50 5.67
C GLN A 246 -28.33 5.15 4.39
N VAL A 247 -29.23 5.66 3.54
CA VAL A 247 -28.91 6.43 2.33
C VAL A 247 -28.07 7.66 2.71
N ALA A 248 -28.54 8.48 3.66
CA ALA A 248 -27.83 9.67 4.10
C ALA A 248 -26.44 9.36 4.70
N ASP A 249 -26.31 8.28 5.49
CA ASP A 249 -25.02 7.85 6.07
C ASP A 249 -24.05 7.35 4.99
N MET A 250 -24.53 6.61 4.01
CA MET A 250 -23.70 6.12 2.88
C MET A 250 -23.23 7.29 2.01
N ILE A 251 -24.09 8.23 1.68
CA ILE A 251 -23.73 9.43 0.91
C ILE A 251 -22.68 10.26 1.67
N ARG A 252 -22.90 10.49 2.97
CA ARG A 252 -21.93 11.20 3.80
C ARG A 252 -20.56 10.50 3.77
N LYS A 253 -20.51 9.19 4.01
CA LYS A 253 -19.27 8.41 3.96
C LYS A 253 -18.58 8.48 2.61
N GLN A 254 -19.31 8.44 1.50
CA GLN A 254 -18.76 8.61 0.17
C GLN A 254 -18.10 9.98 0.00
N LYS A 255 -18.76 11.04 0.46
CA LYS A 255 -18.23 12.42 0.41
C LYS A 255 -16.97 12.58 1.28
N ASP A 256 -16.99 12.05 2.52
CA ASP A 256 -15.86 12.10 3.43
C ASP A 256 -14.66 11.32 2.85
N ASN A 257 -14.90 10.13 2.29
CA ASN A 257 -13.87 9.32 1.64
C ASN A 257 -13.28 10.04 0.41
N TRP A 258 -14.12 10.71 -0.37
CA TRP A 258 -13.65 11.48 -1.51
C TRP A 258 -12.82 12.69 -1.07
N ALA A 259 -13.24 13.43 -0.06
CA ALA A 259 -12.50 14.57 0.45
C ALA A 259 -11.09 14.14 0.94
N ALA A 260 -11.02 13.08 1.74
CA ALA A 260 -9.75 12.53 2.21
C ALA A 260 -8.86 12.03 1.05
N TYR A 261 -9.45 11.32 0.08
CA TYR A 261 -8.74 10.88 -1.13
C TYR A 261 -8.21 12.07 -1.94
N LYS A 262 -9.03 13.12 -2.12
CA LYS A 262 -8.65 14.32 -2.88
C LYS A 262 -7.48 15.03 -2.22
N GLU A 263 -7.52 15.24 -0.91
CA GLU A 263 -6.44 15.89 -0.15
C GLU A 263 -5.11 15.17 -0.36
N GLN A 264 -5.06 13.86 -0.10
CA GLN A 264 -3.85 13.07 -0.27
C GLN A 264 -3.39 13.00 -1.75
N SER A 265 -4.33 12.84 -2.68
CA SER A 265 -4.00 12.75 -4.10
C SER A 265 -3.41 14.04 -4.64
N TYR A 266 -3.94 15.19 -4.25
CA TYR A 266 -3.42 16.49 -4.68
C TYR A 266 -2.05 16.80 -4.12
N TYR A 267 -1.69 16.26 -2.95
CA TYR A 267 -0.31 16.27 -2.48
C TYR A 267 0.63 15.58 -3.48
N PHE A 268 0.29 14.35 -3.92
CA PHE A 268 1.11 13.61 -4.89
C PHE A 268 1.10 14.25 -6.29
N TYR A 269 -0.02 14.83 -6.70
CA TYR A 269 -0.10 15.58 -7.97
C TYR A 269 0.84 16.79 -7.94
N SER A 270 0.80 17.57 -6.86
CA SER A 270 1.68 18.72 -6.67
C SER A 270 3.15 18.29 -6.63
N LEU A 271 3.46 17.18 -5.97
CA LEU A 271 4.81 16.62 -5.96
C LEU A 271 5.31 16.32 -7.38
N MET A 272 4.51 15.62 -8.21
CA MET A 272 4.88 15.30 -9.59
C MET A 272 5.03 16.53 -10.46
N VAL A 273 4.11 17.49 -10.37
CA VAL A 273 4.15 18.74 -11.11
C VAL A 273 5.41 19.55 -10.74
N ASN A 274 5.71 19.69 -9.44
CA ASN A 274 6.89 20.38 -8.95
C ASN A 274 8.21 19.70 -9.33
N GLN A 275 8.18 18.41 -9.64
CA GLN A 275 9.34 17.65 -10.12
C GLN A 275 9.42 17.56 -11.64
N GLY A 276 8.69 18.40 -12.37
CA GLY A 276 8.77 18.55 -13.83
C GLY A 276 7.64 17.89 -14.61
N ASN A 277 6.63 17.35 -13.93
CA ASN A 277 5.43 16.75 -14.53
C ASN A 277 5.72 15.69 -15.61
N ARG A 278 6.81 14.95 -15.46
CA ARG A 278 7.19 13.83 -16.32
C ARG A 278 7.51 12.63 -15.46
N PHE A 279 6.76 11.55 -15.63
CA PHE A 279 6.88 10.38 -14.78
C PHE A 279 6.60 9.08 -15.51
N TYR A 280 6.90 7.95 -14.85
CA TYR A 280 6.72 6.61 -15.38
C TYR A 280 5.99 5.74 -14.37
N LEU A 281 5.09 4.87 -14.83
CA LEU A 281 4.40 3.91 -14.00
C LEU A 281 5.05 2.53 -14.10
N SER A 282 5.32 1.91 -12.96
CA SER A 282 5.72 0.50 -12.94
C SER A 282 4.50 -0.39 -13.13
N ASN A 283 4.69 -1.55 -13.74
CA ASN A 283 3.63 -2.52 -14.01
C ASN A 283 3.98 -3.89 -13.47
N LYS A 284 2.96 -4.65 -13.05
CA LYS A 284 3.02 -6.06 -12.65
C LYS A 284 2.00 -6.88 -13.42
N VAL A 285 2.12 -8.19 -13.39
CA VAL A 285 1.17 -9.12 -14.00
C VAL A 285 0.42 -9.94 -12.95
N ASP A 286 -0.81 -10.38 -13.25
CA ASP A 286 -1.48 -11.41 -12.45
C ASP A 286 -1.11 -12.82 -12.95
N LYS A 287 -1.54 -13.88 -12.24
CA LYS A 287 -1.32 -15.28 -12.63
C LYS A 287 -1.88 -15.64 -14.03
N ARG A 288 -2.77 -14.83 -14.57
CA ARG A 288 -3.38 -15.02 -15.91
C ARG A 288 -2.66 -14.22 -17.00
N GLY A 289 -1.57 -13.52 -16.65
CA GLY A 289 -0.79 -12.68 -17.57
C GLY A 289 -1.40 -11.30 -17.83
N ARG A 290 -2.42 -10.88 -17.11
CA ARG A 290 -2.98 -9.53 -17.25
C ARG A 290 -2.08 -8.52 -16.54
N MET A 291 -1.81 -7.39 -17.21
CA MET A 291 -0.94 -6.35 -16.71
C MET A 291 -1.70 -5.29 -15.90
N TYR A 292 -1.10 -4.85 -14.81
CA TYR A 292 -1.64 -3.86 -13.90
C TYR A 292 -0.60 -2.81 -13.57
N SER A 293 -0.93 -1.52 -13.83
CA SER A 293 -0.13 -0.40 -13.37
C SER A 293 -0.16 -0.31 -11.86
N GLN A 294 1.00 -0.08 -11.28
CA GLN A 294 1.14 0.14 -9.86
C GLN A 294 0.97 1.63 -9.55
N GLY A 295 0.42 1.93 -8.39
CA GLY A 295 0.11 3.28 -7.95
C GLY A 295 -1.33 3.40 -7.49
N TYR A 296 -1.54 4.17 -6.43
CA TYR A 296 -2.87 4.40 -5.85
C TYR A 296 -3.45 5.74 -6.31
N HIS A 297 -2.74 6.84 -6.09
CA HIS A 297 -3.20 8.18 -6.44
C HIS A 297 -3.08 8.46 -7.94
N ILE A 298 -1.97 8.04 -8.55
CA ILE A 298 -1.67 8.24 -9.97
C ILE A 298 -1.62 6.87 -10.65
N ASN A 299 -2.65 6.57 -11.45
CA ASN A 299 -2.79 5.27 -12.10
C ASN A 299 -3.64 5.36 -13.36
N CYS A 300 -3.10 4.93 -14.51
CA CYS A 300 -3.78 4.94 -15.79
C CYS A 300 -4.86 3.85 -15.98
N GLN A 301 -5.05 2.96 -14.99
CA GLN A 301 -6.03 1.88 -15.02
C GLN A 301 -7.12 2.03 -13.94
N GLY A 302 -7.14 3.12 -13.22
CA GLY A 302 -8.10 3.40 -12.16
C GLY A 302 -9.47 3.83 -12.66
N THR A 303 -10.14 4.64 -11.85
CA THR A 303 -11.43 5.26 -12.17
C THR A 303 -11.35 6.18 -13.39
N SER A 304 -12.49 6.62 -13.90
CA SER A 304 -12.53 7.59 -15.01
C SER A 304 -11.75 8.86 -14.68
N PHE A 305 -11.88 9.35 -13.44
CA PHE A 305 -11.11 10.49 -12.94
C PHE A 305 -9.59 10.25 -13.04
N LYS A 306 -9.10 9.12 -12.52
CA LYS A 306 -7.65 8.79 -12.58
C LYS A 306 -7.14 8.67 -14.01
N LYS A 307 -7.96 8.13 -14.93
CA LYS A 307 -7.61 8.04 -16.35
C LYS A 307 -7.57 9.40 -17.02
N ALA A 308 -8.54 10.27 -16.71
CA ALA A 308 -8.62 11.62 -17.27
C ALA A 308 -7.51 12.55 -16.77
N SER A 309 -6.95 12.25 -15.58
CA SER A 309 -5.87 13.06 -14.99
C SER A 309 -4.48 12.78 -15.59
N ILE A 310 -4.34 11.83 -16.53
CA ILE A 310 -3.03 11.40 -17.05
C ILE A 310 -3.00 11.51 -18.57
N ASN A 311 -1.98 12.19 -19.07
CA ASN A 311 -1.64 12.32 -20.48
C ASN A 311 -0.31 11.63 -20.82
N LEU A 312 -0.01 11.49 -22.11
CA LEU A 312 1.35 11.19 -22.55
C LEU A 312 2.22 12.47 -22.38
N ALA A 313 3.44 12.30 -21.83
CA ALA A 313 4.33 13.43 -21.62
C ALA A 313 4.92 13.96 -22.94
N ASP A 314 5.12 13.07 -23.91
CA ASP A 314 5.58 13.45 -25.26
C ASP A 314 4.35 13.58 -26.16
N THR A 315 4.15 14.78 -26.69
CA THR A 315 3.04 15.12 -27.59
C THR A 315 3.58 15.53 -28.94
N GLU A 316 2.90 15.16 -30.00
CA GLU A 316 3.20 15.57 -31.37
C GLU A 316 2.01 16.32 -31.96
N VAL A 317 2.30 17.43 -32.61
CA VAL A 317 1.26 18.19 -33.32
C VAL A 317 1.06 17.56 -34.70
N VAL A 318 -0.13 16.97 -34.89
CA VAL A 318 -0.51 16.40 -36.19
C VAL A 318 -1.44 17.35 -36.95
N THR A 319 -1.24 17.50 -38.25
CA THR A 319 -2.03 18.41 -39.13
C THR A 319 -3.34 17.75 -39.60
N GLY A 320 -3.75 16.66 -39.02
CA GLY A 320 -4.98 15.93 -39.34
C GLY A 320 -4.96 14.51 -38.80
N VAL A 321 -6.02 13.77 -39.06
CA VAL A 321 -6.05 12.33 -38.70
C VAL A 321 -5.21 11.57 -39.71
N PRO A 322 -4.13 10.87 -39.31
CA PRO A 322 -3.33 10.03 -40.20
C PRO A 322 -4.23 9.02 -40.96
N GLU A 323 -3.90 8.73 -42.20
CA GLU A 323 -4.73 7.85 -43.06
C GLU A 323 -4.98 6.47 -42.45
N GLU A 324 -4.01 5.95 -41.70
CA GLU A 324 -4.07 4.66 -40.98
C GLU A 324 -5.13 4.64 -39.90
N PHE A 325 -5.55 5.78 -39.35
CA PHE A 325 -6.60 5.90 -38.32
C PHE A 325 -7.95 6.36 -38.87
N LYS A 326 -8.06 6.64 -40.18
CA LYS A 326 -9.35 6.92 -40.80
C LYS A 326 -10.16 5.62 -40.89
N ARG A 327 -11.29 5.60 -40.20
CA ARG A 327 -12.24 4.46 -40.34
C ARG A 327 -12.69 4.36 -41.80
N LYS A 328 -12.49 3.19 -42.42
CA LYS A 328 -13.04 2.89 -43.75
C LYS A 328 -14.55 2.74 -43.67
#